data_78c19ee9b5f56d9c7c0f21a8c97904ad
#
_entry.id   78c19ee9b5f56d9c7c0f21a8c97904ad
#
_cell.length_a   1.000
_cell.length_b   1.000
_cell.length_c   1.000
_cell.angle_alpha   90.00
_cell.angle_beta   90.00
_cell.angle_gamma   90.00
#
_symmetry.space_group_name_H-M   'P 1'
#
loop_
_entity.id
_entity.type
_entity.pdbx_description
1 polymer ?
#
loop_
_entity_poly.entity_id
_entity_poly.type
_entity_poly.pdbx_seq_one_letter_code
_entity_poly.pdbx_strand_id
1 'polypeptide(L)'
;MVSGHVAGAGLDTESLTMMLDAVREFVEHALSPQRQLQLDHDDVCPEDTVRAMSDPGQLGVQLLFIPAAYGGMDGGAFDSYRVCEVMARHDIGLATASFATFLGSDPILVGATEDQKQRWLGAIAEQGVVFAYGATEPDAGSDLGALKTVAERIEVDGAITGYRINGRKQWISNGSIADFATILARTPDGPTWFVVPRDTPGFSAGNREDKHGLRLSNTAALYLDNVEVPADHLIGGVEGKGLVQAQQVFGYTRVMVAAFGLGGGWSALDRAIAYSLERQQGGGPLAGKQGYTHKLIVPHAVRLEAARSHIEATADQLDRGLGAGGAMNTEGAIAKLMATEAGNAAADAAIQAHGGYGYTREYVVEKIKRDVRITTIYEGTSEIMEMTIARDRWQQHLKTSGAYYRDRAAAMTTLHRNRAGVGADHAALALQALAAVLEACRVARLTRNQHVLLRLGELICHAECAEAFARRAADALAGKRHAKSPDRFSGEALAVMSRVFAREAAQKVGQEGVRWVAGSVDAGSPDVAALLGTIPHDAIRSAQAGLLADMDRVADILYERAA
;
A
#
# COMPACT_ATOMS: atom_id res chain seq x y z
N MET A 1 28.76 0.78 -9.63
CA MET A 1 27.33 0.91 -9.91
C MET A 1 26.66 -0.20 -9.11
N VAL A 2 26.14 0.14 -7.92
CA VAL A 2 25.41 -0.79 -7.08
C VAL A 2 24.03 -0.92 -7.72
N SER A 3 23.70 -2.10 -8.23
CA SER A 3 22.36 -2.44 -8.68
C SER A 3 21.48 -2.49 -7.40
N GLY A 4 20.81 -1.40 -7.10
CA GLY A 4 19.84 -1.37 -6.01
C GLY A 4 18.59 -2.18 -6.38
N HIS A 5 18.70 -3.49 -6.39
CA HIS A 5 17.54 -4.37 -6.37
C HIS A 5 16.97 -4.32 -4.96
N VAL A 6 15.80 -3.74 -4.82
CA VAL A 6 15.07 -3.69 -3.55
C VAL A 6 14.26 -4.97 -3.33
N ALA A 7 13.89 -5.67 -4.42
CA ALA A 7 13.25 -6.98 -4.38
C ALA A 7 14.25 -8.07 -4.75
N GLY A 8 14.15 -9.24 -4.10
CA GLY A 8 14.93 -10.42 -4.41
C GLY A 8 14.52 -11.09 -5.72
N ALA A 9 15.16 -12.23 -6.03
CA ALA A 9 14.85 -13.03 -7.21
C ALA A 9 13.43 -13.61 -7.20
N GLY A 10 12.82 -13.69 -6.02
CA GLY A 10 11.50 -14.23 -5.80
C GLY A 10 11.49 -15.74 -5.57
N LEU A 11 10.52 -16.18 -4.78
CA LEU A 11 10.26 -17.59 -4.51
C LEU A 11 9.63 -18.26 -5.74
N ASP A 12 9.78 -19.56 -5.87
CA ASP A 12 8.90 -20.33 -6.76
C ASP A 12 7.47 -20.44 -6.16
N THR A 13 6.51 -20.90 -6.95
CA THR A 13 5.11 -20.97 -6.54
C THR A 13 4.87 -21.93 -5.39
N GLU A 14 5.61 -23.03 -5.32
CA GLU A 14 5.49 -24.04 -4.26
C GLU A 14 6.01 -23.48 -2.93
N SER A 15 7.20 -22.89 -2.93
CA SER A 15 7.80 -22.21 -1.76
C SER A 15 6.92 -21.09 -1.24
N LEU A 16 6.34 -20.26 -2.13
CA LEU A 16 5.40 -19.23 -1.72
C LEU A 16 4.13 -19.84 -1.08
N THR A 17 3.59 -20.91 -1.66
CA THR A 17 2.39 -21.57 -1.10
C THR A 17 2.68 -22.10 0.30
N MET A 18 3.81 -22.78 0.49
CA MET A 18 4.24 -23.27 1.81
C MET A 18 4.38 -22.11 2.82
N MET A 19 4.97 -20.98 2.42
CA MET A 19 5.09 -19.80 3.28
C MET A 19 3.72 -19.22 3.65
N LEU A 20 2.81 -19.10 2.68
CA LEU A 20 1.46 -18.58 2.93
C LEU A 20 0.66 -19.49 3.88
N ASP A 21 0.81 -20.81 3.76
CA ASP A 21 0.15 -21.78 4.63
C ASP A 21 0.76 -21.75 6.03
N ALA A 22 2.10 -21.68 6.15
CA ALA A 22 2.77 -21.53 7.43
C ALA A 22 2.35 -20.24 8.16
N VAL A 23 2.24 -19.12 7.44
CA VAL A 23 1.76 -17.84 8.00
C VAL A 23 0.32 -17.97 8.49
N ARG A 24 -0.57 -18.60 7.73
CA ARG A 24 -1.99 -18.80 8.14
C ARG A 24 -2.06 -19.65 9.40
N GLU A 25 -1.43 -20.82 9.38
CA GLU A 25 -1.44 -21.75 10.51
C GLU A 25 -0.88 -21.09 11.78
N PHE A 26 0.25 -20.40 11.65
CA PHE A 26 0.87 -19.71 12.78
C PHE A 26 -0.07 -18.65 13.37
N VAL A 27 -0.62 -17.76 12.52
CA VAL A 27 -1.46 -16.65 13.02
C VAL A 27 -2.79 -17.17 13.57
N GLU A 28 -3.42 -18.16 12.96
CA GLU A 28 -4.65 -18.79 13.47
C GLU A 28 -4.43 -19.46 14.84
N HIS A 29 -3.29 -20.13 15.02
CA HIS A 29 -2.92 -20.72 16.31
C HIS A 29 -2.59 -19.66 17.37
N ALA A 30 -1.77 -18.67 17.01
CA ALA A 30 -1.32 -17.63 17.92
C ALA A 30 -2.41 -16.62 18.30
N LEU A 31 -3.41 -16.40 17.42
CA LEU A 31 -4.35 -15.31 17.54
C LEU A 31 -5.79 -15.75 17.17
N SER A 32 -6.42 -16.52 18.06
CA SER A 32 -7.86 -16.81 17.91
C SER A 32 -8.68 -15.49 17.91
N PRO A 33 -9.89 -15.45 17.31
CA PRO A 33 -10.74 -14.27 17.33
C PRO A 33 -10.99 -13.69 18.73
N GLN A 34 -11.16 -14.55 19.73
CA GLN A 34 -11.34 -14.14 21.13
C GLN A 34 -10.08 -13.50 21.68
N ARG A 35 -8.90 -14.10 21.47
CA ARG A 35 -7.61 -13.54 21.90
C ARG A 35 -7.34 -12.20 21.22
N GLN A 36 -7.65 -12.09 19.93
CA GLN A 36 -7.51 -10.85 19.15
C GLN A 36 -8.33 -9.69 19.77
N LEU A 37 -9.60 -9.94 20.08
CA LEU A 37 -10.47 -8.93 20.68
C LEU A 37 -10.04 -8.61 22.13
N GLN A 38 -9.59 -9.59 22.90
CA GLN A 38 -9.10 -9.37 24.25
C GLN A 38 -7.85 -8.49 24.27
N LEU A 39 -6.84 -8.82 23.44
CA LEU A 39 -5.61 -8.03 23.33
C LEU A 39 -5.88 -6.60 22.86
N ASP A 40 -6.81 -6.42 21.91
CA ASP A 40 -7.25 -5.10 21.45
C ASP A 40 -7.96 -4.32 22.56
N HIS A 41 -8.85 -4.98 23.32
CA HIS A 41 -9.55 -4.36 24.44
C HIS A 41 -8.59 -3.90 25.54
N ASP A 42 -7.65 -4.77 25.92
CA ASP A 42 -6.70 -4.51 27.00
C ASP A 42 -5.52 -3.63 26.54
N ASP A 43 -5.49 -3.26 25.26
CA ASP A 43 -4.40 -2.52 24.66
C ASP A 43 -3.03 -3.17 24.84
N VAL A 44 -2.93 -4.47 24.57
CA VAL A 44 -1.71 -5.26 24.74
C VAL A 44 -1.10 -5.64 23.40
N CYS A 45 0.18 -5.29 23.20
CA CYS A 45 0.98 -5.84 22.12
C CYS A 45 1.49 -7.23 22.50
N PRO A 46 1.18 -8.29 21.76
CA PRO A 46 1.70 -9.63 22.03
C PRO A 46 3.16 -9.76 21.57
N GLU A 47 4.10 -9.23 22.37
CA GLU A 47 5.53 -9.21 22.02
C GLU A 47 6.07 -10.61 21.78
N ASP A 48 5.64 -11.60 22.58
CA ASP A 48 5.95 -13.01 22.39
C ASP A 48 5.61 -13.52 20.97
N THR A 49 4.43 -13.17 20.49
CA THR A 49 3.99 -13.52 19.14
C THR A 49 4.81 -12.79 18.07
N VAL A 50 5.11 -11.50 18.27
CA VAL A 50 5.95 -10.73 17.33
C VAL A 50 7.36 -11.32 17.25
N ARG A 51 7.94 -11.69 18.39
CA ARG A 51 9.26 -12.36 18.45
C ARG A 51 9.22 -13.72 17.76
N ALA A 52 8.20 -14.54 18.01
CA ALA A 52 8.04 -15.84 17.36
C ALA A 52 7.85 -15.73 15.83
N MET A 53 7.22 -14.68 15.35
CA MET A 53 7.11 -14.41 13.91
C MET A 53 8.46 -14.03 13.28
N SER A 54 9.35 -13.40 14.04
CA SER A 54 10.68 -13.01 13.57
C SER A 54 11.72 -14.12 13.73
N ASP A 55 11.53 -15.04 14.67
CA ASP A 55 12.45 -16.14 15.00
C ASP A 55 12.55 -17.14 13.83
N PRO A 56 13.74 -17.33 13.23
CA PRO A 56 13.93 -18.28 12.13
C PRO A 56 13.72 -19.74 12.54
N GLY A 57 13.78 -20.06 13.83
CA GLY A 57 13.44 -21.38 14.38
C GLY A 57 11.94 -21.63 14.54
N GLN A 58 11.10 -20.62 14.31
CA GLN A 58 9.64 -20.70 14.39
C GLN A 58 9.01 -20.33 13.04
N LEU A 59 8.47 -19.10 12.87
CA LEU A 59 7.90 -18.69 11.58
C LEU A 59 8.95 -18.10 10.62
N GLY A 60 9.86 -17.27 11.13
CA GLY A 60 10.95 -16.67 10.35
C GLY A 60 10.46 -15.79 9.18
N VAL A 61 9.32 -15.12 9.32
CA VAL A 61 8.73 -14.33 8.22
C VAL A 61 9.66 -13.24 7.69
N GLN A 62 10.60 -12.76 8.51
CA GLN A 62 11.59 -11.74 8.13
C GLN A 62 12.58 -12.26 7.07
N LEU A 63 12.81 -13.58 7.01
CA LEU A 63 13.70 -14.19 6.03
C LEU A 63 13.25 -13.89 4.59
N LEU A 64 11.94 -13.72 4.37
CA LEU A 64 11.40 -13.37 3.06
C LEU A 64 12.02 -12.07 2.49
N PHE A 65 12.30 -11.10 3.33
CA PHE A 65 12.78 -9.77 2.95
C PHE A 65 14.30 -9.65 2.92
N ILE A 66 15.02 -10.67 3.39
CA ILE A 66 16.48 -10.67 3.45
C ILE A 66 17.03 -11.40 2.22
N PRO A 67 18.00 -10.81 1.49
CA PRO A 67 18.66 -11.49 0.38
C PRO A 67 19.35 -12.79 0.81
N ALA A 68 19.38 -13.79 -0.07
CA ALA A 68 20.01 -15.09 0.17
C ALA A 68 21.49 -14.96 0.55
N ALA A 69 22.19 -13.95 0.03
CA ALA A 69 23.59 -13.67 0.36
C ALA A 69 23.82 -13.40 1.85
N TYR A 70 22.77 -12.99 2.60
CA TYR A 70 22.83 -12.68 4.03
C TYR A 70 21.98 -13.66 4.87
N GLY A 71 21.67 -14.83 4.32
CA GLY A 71 20.95 -15.89 5.03
C GLY A 71 19.43 -15.84 4.93
N GLY A 72 18.87 -14.99 4.09
CA GLY A 72 17.43 -14.89 3.86
C GLY A 72 16.92 -15.78 2.71
N MET A 73 15.65 -15.58 2.33
CA MET A 73 14.96 -16.34 1.29
C MET A 73 14.90 -15.60 -0.06
N ASP A 74 15.41 -14.38 -0.13
CA ASP A 74 15.46 -13.56 -1.37
C ASP A 74 14.08 -13.37 -2.04
N GLY A 75 13.03 -13.17 -1.23
CA GLY A 75 11.67 -13.01 -1.70
C GLY A 75 11.47 -11.79 -2.58
N GLY A 76 10.65 -11.91 -3.61
CA GLY A 76 10.30 -10.83 -4.52
C GLY A 76 9.20 -9.91 -3.97
N ALA A 77 8.91 -8.84 -4.71
CA ALA A 77 7.83 -7.91 -4.38
C ALA A 77 6.46 -8.61 -4.43
N PHE A 78 6.29 -9.53 -5.37
CA PHE A 78 5.04 -10.30 -5.46
C PHE A 78 4.85 -11.23 -4.26
N ASP A 79 5.91 -11.90 -3.82
CA ASP A 79 5.87 -12.78 -2.64
C ASP A 79 5.55 -11.99 -1.38
N SER A 80 6.24 -10.86 -1.22
CA SER A 80 6.06 -9.95 -0.09
C SER A 80 4.64 -9.40 -0.01
N TYR A 81 4.06 -8.96 -1.14
CA TYR A 81 2.68 -8.50 -1.17
C TYR A 81 1.71 -9.61 -0.74
N ARG A 82 1.93 -10.87 -1.22
CA ARG A 82 1.05 -12.00 -0.88
C ARG A 82 1.10 -12.33 0.61
N VAL A 83 2.30 -12.38 1.19
CA VAL A 83 2.48 -12.62 2.63
C VAL A 83 1.85 -11.49 3.45
N CYS A 84 2.11 -10.23 3.10
CA CYS A 84 1.52 -9.07 3.77
C CYS A 84 -0.02 -9.07 3.70
N GLU A 85 -0.61 -9.42 2.56
CA GLU A 85 -2.06 -9.54 2.42
C GLU A 85 -2.64 -10.61 3.34
N VAL A 86 -2.04 -11.80 3.36
CA VAL A 86 -2.52 -12.92 4.20
C VAL A 86 -2.43 -12.56 5.67
N MET A 87 -1.32 -12.00 6.13
CA MET A 87 -1.18 -11.54 7.51
C MET A 87 -2.23 -10.48 7.87
N ALA A 88 -2.42 -9.47 7.02
CA ALA A 88 -3.38 -8.39 7.25
C ALA A 88 -4.84 -8.86 7.21
N ARG A 89 -5.16 -9.94 6.52
CA ARG A 89 -6.50 -10.58 6.59
C ARG A 89 -6.80 -11.16 7.96
N HIS A 90 -5.79 -11.59 8.70
CA HIS A 90 -5.93 -12.05 10.08
C HIS A 90 -5.89 -10.88 11.06
N ASP A 91 -4.80 -10.09 11.03
CA ASP A 91 -4.63 -8.89 11.88
C ASP A 91 -3.66 -7.89 11.28
N ILE A 92 -4.13 -6.66 11.05
CA ILE A 92 -3.30 -5.57 10.48
C ILE A 92 -2.22 -5.13 11.48
N GLY A 93 -2.50 -5.21 12.78
CA GLY A 93 -1.56 -4.84 13.84
C GLY A 93 -0.34 -5.75 13.85
N LEU A 94 -0.55 -7.08 13.82
CA LEU A 94 0.54 -8.06 13.71
C LEU A 94 1.29 -7.92 12.39
N ALA A 95 0.59 -7.75 11.27
CA ALA A 95 1.21 -7.50 9.97
C ALA A 95 2.12 -6.26 10.03
N THR A 96 1.65 -5.17 10.64
CA THR A 96 2.44 -3.94 10.81
C THR A 96 3.66 -4.16 11.71
N ALA A 97 3.54 -4.89 12.82
CA ALA A 97 4.64 -5.19 13.72
C ALA A 97 5.75 -6.00 13.03
N SER A 98 5.38 -7.01 12.24
CA SER A 98 6.34 -7.80 11.45
C SER A 98 7.00 -6.96 10.35
N PHE A 99 6.21 -6.20 9.60
CA PHE A 99 6.71 -5.36 8.53
C PHE A 99 7.62 -4.23 9.03
N ALA A 100 7.45 -3.77 10.28
CA ALA A 100 8.30 -2.73 10.86
C ALA A 100 9.77 -3.13 10.96
N THR A 101 10.09 -4.42 11.19
CA THR A 101 11.47 -4.92 11.15
C THR A 101 12.05 -4.81 9.75
N PHE A 102 11.30 -5.20 8.73
CA PHE A 102 11.72 -5.05 7.35
C PHE A 102 11.97 -3.57 7.00
N LEU A 103 11.01 -2.69 7.28
CA LEU A 103 11.14 -1.25 7.06
C LEU A 103 12.36 -0.67 7.79
N GLY A 104 12.62 -1.13 9.03
CA GLY A 104 13.81 -0.75 9.80
C GLY A 104 15.12 -1.20 9.15
N SER A 105 15.12 -2.30 8.40
CA SER A 105 16.31 -2.81 7.68
C SER A 105 16.50 -2.19 6.28
N ASP A 106 15.50 -1.53 5.71
CA ASP A 106 15.57 -0.93 4.37
C ASP A 106 16.78 0.00 4.14
N PRO A 107 17.10 0.94 5.05
CA PRO A 107 18.29 1.78 4.86
C PRO A 107 19.58 0.97 4.77
N ILE A 108 19.67 -0.18 5.47
CA ILE A 108 20.79 -1.10 5.41
C ILE A 108 20.82 -1.80 4.05
N LEU A 109 19.69 -2.32 3.61
CA LEU A 109 19.57 -3.04 2.34
C LEU A 109 20.03 -2.18 1.15
N VAL A 110 19.62 -0.91 1.10
CA VAL A 110 19.89 -0.02 -0.05
C VAL A 110 21.16 0.77 0.07
N GLY A 111 21.67 1.02 1.28
CA GLY A 111 22.73 2.01 1.52
C GLY A 111 23.96 1.50 2.22
N ALA A 112 23.93 0.35 2.87
CA ALA A 112 25.05 -0.13 3.68
C ALA A 112 26.18 -0.74 2.84
N THR A 113 27.39 -0.82 3.43
CA THR A 113 28.50 -1.59 2.89
C THR A 113 28.21 -3.08 3.01
N GLU A 114 28.95 -3.92 2.27
CA GLU A 114 28.76 -5.39 2.35
C GLU A 114 29.00 -5.94 3.77
N ASP A 115 30.01 -5.45 4.48
CA ASP A 115 30.30 -5.82 5.86
C ASP A 115 29.15 -5.44 6.80
N GLN A 116 28.57 -4.25 6.62
CA GLN A 116 27.40 -3.80 7.37
C GLN A 116 26.16 -4.64 7.06
N LYS A 117 25.93 -4.97 5.80
CA LYS A 117 24.82 -5.87 5.39
C LYS A 117 24.99 -7.25 6.01
N GLN A 118 26.19 -7.84 5.92
CA GLN A 118 26.46 -9.14 6.54
C GLN A 118 26.20 -9.09 8.06
N ARG A 119 26.63 -8.02 8.72
CA ARG A 119 26.43 -7.84 10.18
C ARG A 119 24.95 -7.71 10.53
N TRP A 120 24.23 -6.79 9.92
CA TRP A 120 22.90 -6.40 10.36
C TRP A 120 21.77 -7.25 9.74
N LEU A 121 21.81 -7.52 8.41
CA LEU A 121 20.85 -8.40 7.77
C LEU A 121 21.08 -9.86 8.17
N GLY A 122 22.34 -10.27 8.32
CA GLY A 122 22.69 -11.58 8.88
C GLY A 122 22.14 -11.77 10.28
N ALA A 123 22.20 -10.77 11.15
CA ALA A 123 21.61 -10.85 12.49
C ALA A 123 20.08 -11.03 12.45
N ILE A 124 19.38 -10.39 11.53
CA ILE A 124 17.94 -10.62 11.33
C ILE A 124 17.69 -12.08 10.90
N ALA A 125 18.47 -12.57 9.94
CA ALA A 125 18.30 -13.91 9.39
C ALA A 125 18.65 -15.03 10.38
N GLU A 126 19.70 -14.87 11.20
CA GLU A 126 20.21 -15.91 12.10
C GLU A 126 19.55 -15.89 13.49
N GLN A 127 19.21 -14.68 13.98
CA GLN A 127 18.80 -14.48 15.37
C GLN A 127 17.36 -13.95 15.51
N GLY A 128 16.70 -13.59 14.40
CA GLY A 128 15.35 -13.01 14.45
C GLY A 128 15.27 -11.66 15.16
N VAL A 129 16.35 -10.86 15.14
CA VAL A 129 16.37 -9.55 15.81
C VAL A 129 15.35 -8.60 15.16
N VAL A 130 14.73 -7.79 16.00
CA VAL A 130 13.68 -6.84 15.61
C VAL A 130 14.28 -5.45 15.41
N PHE A 131 13.97 -4.85 14.27
CA PHE A 131 14.37 -3.48 13.94
C PHE A 131 13.19 -2.50 14.04
N ALA A 132 13.51 -1.24 14.33
CA ALA A 132 12.59 -0.10 14.25
C ALA A 132 13.10 0.95 13.26
N TYR A 133 12.17 1.64 12.58
CA TYR A 133 12.48 2.68 11.59
C TYR A 133 12.27 4.08 12.17
N GLY A 134 13.35 4.73 12.58
CA GLY A 134 13.36 6.02 13.26
C GLY A 134 13.55 7.21 12.30
N ALA A 135 12.62 7.45 11.38
CA ALA A 135 12.62 8.60 10.50
C ALA A 135 11.79 9.77 11.04
N THR A 136 10.53 9.53 11.37
CA THR A 136 9.53 10.54 11.71
C THR A 136 9.84 11.23 13.04
N GLU A 137 9.62 12.54 13.07
CA GLU A 137 9.75 13.41 14.27
C GLU A 137 8.44 14.15 14.54
N PRO A 138 8.25 14.75 15.75
CA PRO A 138 7.05 15.53 16.04
C PRO A 138 6.73 16.61 14.99
N ASP A 139 7.76 17.25 14.41
CA ASP A 139 7.62 18.34 13.43
C ASP A 139 8.03 17.94 12.00
N ALA A 140 8.43 16.68 11.76
CA ALA A 140 8.90 16.17 10.47
C ALA A 140 8.33 14.79 10.15
N GLY A 141 7.15 14.76 9.53
CA GLY A 141 6.47 13.55 9.04
C GLY A 141 6.60 13.44 7.52
N SER A 142 5.69 14.09 6.78
CA SER A 142 5.71 14.09 5.30
C SER A 142 6.93 14.82 4.73
N ASP A 143 7.47 15.81 5.42
CA ASP A 143 8.72 16.51 5.07
C ASP A 143 9.86 16.05 5.97
N LEU A 144 10.50 14.95 5.58
CA LEU A 144 11.68 14.42 6.27
C LEU A 144 12.91 15.35 6.17
N GLY A 145 12.90 16.31 5.25
CA GLY A 145 13.97 17.32 5.15
C GLY A 145 14.00 18.30 6.32
N ALA A 146 12.87 18.45 7.01
CA ALA A 146 12.72 19.34 8.17
C ALA A 146 13.14 18.71 9.52
N LEU A 147 13.77 17.53 9.51
CA LEU A 147 14.18 16.80 10.71
C LEU A 147 15.09 17.65 11.62
N LYS A 148 14.93 17.50 12.93
CA LYS A 148 15.68 18.24 13.98
C LYS A 148 16.69 17.38 14.72
N THR A 149 16.56 16.04 14.70
CA THR A 149 17.57 15.13 15.26
C THR A 149 18.91 15.40 14.60
N VAL A 150 19.96 15.60 15.39
CA VAL A 150 21.31 15.91 14.92
C VAL A 150 22.29 14.81 15.32
N ALA A 151 23.29 14.59 14.49
CA ALA A 151 24.42 13.72 14.76
C ALA A 151 25.71 14.52 14.57
N GLU A 152 26.42 14.76 15.68
CA GLU A 152 27.69 15.47 15.73
C GLU A 152 28.83 14.47 15.58
N ARG A 153 29.86 14.81 14.81
CA ARG A 153 31.08 13.98 14.68
C ARG A 153 31.85 13.95 15.99
N ILE A 154 32.31 12.77 16.37
CA ILE A 154 33.30 12.58 17.44
C ILE A 154 34.64 12.34 16.73
N GLU A 155 35.57 13.25 16.91
CA GLU A 155 36.87 13.19 16.24
C GLU A 155 37.99 12.96 17.26
N VAL A 156 38.92 12.07 16.92
CA VAL A 156 40.15 11.82 17.66
C VAL A 156 41.30 11.88 16.66
N ASP A 157 42.30 12.73 16.93
CA ASP A 157 43.46 12.93 16.07
C ASP A 157 43.12 13.26 14.61
N GLY A 158 41.99 13.99 14.39
CA GLY A 158 41.51 14.39 13.07
C GLY A 158 40.78 13.31 12.29
N ALA A 159 40.55 12.15 12.90
CA ALA A 159 39.73 11.07 12.32
C ALA A 159 38.36 10.99 13.01
N ILE A 160 37.27 10.77 12.25
CA ILE A 160 35.95 10.56 12.79
C ILE A 160 35.90 9.12 13.37
N THR A 161 35.76 9.03 14.69
CA THR A 161 35.69 7.74 15.42
C THR A 161 34.26 7.34 15.78
N GLY A 162 33.30 8.27 15.74
CA GLY A 162 31.92 8.04 16.08
C GLY A 162 31.02 9.25 15.86
N TYR A 163 29.81 9.12 16.31
CA TYR A 163 28.79 10.18 16.25
C TYR A 163 28.04 10.27 17.56
N ARG A 164 27.74 11.50 18.00
CA ARG A 164 26.88 11.79 19.13
C ARG A 164 25.53 12.27 18.60
N ILE A 165 24.46 11.50 18.88
CA ILE A 165 23.12 11.74 18.35
C ILE A 165 22.24 12.31 19.44
N ASN A 166 21.56 13.43 19.13
CA ASN A 166 20.61 14.09 20.00
C ASN A 166 19.29 14.37 19.26
N GLY A 167 18.16 14.01 19.87
CA GLY A 167 16.86 14.26 19.26
C GLY A 167 15.74 13.37 19.77
N ARG A 168 14.63 13.41 19.05
CA ARG A 168 13.43 12.63 19.37
C ARG A 168 12.77 12.12 18.11
N LYS A 169 12.39 10.84 18.11
CA LYS A 169 11.55 10.23 17.08
C LYS A 169 10.15 9.98 17.62
N GLN A 170 9.15 10.02 16.73
CA GLN A 170 7.74 9.93 17.12
C GLN A 170 7.03 8.85 16.31
N TRP A 171 6.10 8.13 16.96
CA TRP A 171 5.25 7.09 16.38
C TRP A 171 6.01 5.94 15.73
N ILE A 172 7.07 5.48 16.37
CA ILE A 172 7.93 4.43 15.84
C ILE A 172 7.36 3.04 16.15
N SER A 173 6.99 2.31 15.10
CA SER A 173 6.57 0.92 15.22
C SER A 173 7.70 0.07 15.77
N ASN A 174 7.38 -0.85 16.68
CA ASN A 174 8.32 -1.63 17.48
C ASN A 174 9.28 -0.79 18.35
N GLY A 175 9.07 0.51 18.51
CA GLY A 175 10.00 1.42 19.16
C GLY A 175 10.44 1.02 20.56
N SER A 176 9.56 0.42 21.38
CA SER A 176 9.93 -0.02 22.73
C SER A 176 10.33 -1.51 22.83
N ILE A 177 10.21 -2.29 21.75
CA ILE A 177 10.53 -3.72 21.73
C ILE A 177 11.68 -4.09 20.79
N ALA A 178 12.07 -3.19 19.86
CA ALA A 178 13.13 -3.43 18.89
C ALA A 178 14.50 -3.59 19.56
N ASP A 179 15.36 -4.44 18.99
CA ASP A 179 16.74 -4.65 19.43
C ASP A 179 17.66 -3.59 18.84
N PHE A 180 17.32 -3.09 17.65
CA PHE A 180 18.02 -2.03 16.94
C PHE A 180 17.02 -1.04 16.33
N ALA A 181 17.46 0.22 16.21
CA ALA A 181 16.73 1.22 15.46
C ALA A 181 17.64 1.83 14.37
N THR A 182 17.11 1.94 13.14
CA THR A 182 17.73 2.82 12.13
C THR A 182 17.21 4.23 12.34
N ILE A 183 18.11 5.15 12.65
CA ILE A 183 17.80 6.55 13.01
C ILE A 183 18.26 7.48 11.91
N LEU A 184 17.35 8.27 11.35
CA LEU A 184 17.66 9.36 10.43
C LEU A 184 18.03 10.60 11.25
N ALA A 185 19.27 11.08 11.13
CA ALA A 185 19.74 12.27 11.82
C ALA A 185 20.47 13.20 10.84
N ARG A 186 20.49 14.50 11.12
CA ARG A 186 21.20 15.48 10.32
C ARG A 186 22.66 15.57 10.76
N THR A 187 23.57 15.26 9.86
CA THR A 187 25.01 15.52 9.98
C THR A 187 25.37 16.85 9.29
N PRO A 188 26.63 17.33 9.40
CA PRO A 188 27.07 18.49 8.63
C PRO A 188 26.82 18.38 7.13
N ASP A 189 26.91 17.18 6.54
CA ASP A 189 26.73 16.94 5.10
C ASP A 189 25.26 16.60 4.71
N GLY A 190 24.34 16.57 5.68
CA GLY A 190 22.91 16.37 5.46
C GLY A 190 22.30 15.18 6.18
N PRO A 191 21.02 14.84 5.89
CA PRO A 191 20.35 13.70 6.50
C PRO A 191 21.08 12.37 6.23
N THR A 192 21.30 11.59 7.29
CA THR A 192 22.14 10.39 7.31
C THR A 192 21.53 9.33 8.20
N TRP A 193 21.62 8.06 7.81
CA TRP A 193 21.11 6.93 8.59
C TRP A 193 22.19 6.33 9.50
N PHE A 194 21.77 5.99 10.72
CA PHE A 194 22.61 5.31 11.72
C PHE A 194 21.89 4.08 12.27
N VAL A 195 22.61 3.00 12.53
CA VAL A 195 22.10 1.87 13.32
C VAL A 195 22.42 2.13 14.80
N VAL A 196 21.40 2.15 15.65
CA VAL A 196 21.51 2.38 17.09
C VAL A 196 21.03 1.14 17.84
N PRO A 197 21.88 0.41 18.57
CA PRO A 197 21.46 -0.67 19.47
C PRO A 197 20.60 -0.15 20.61
N ARG A 198 19.64 -0.96 21.08
CA ARG A 198 18.70 -0.59 22.15
C ARG A 198 19.38 -0.24 23.49
N ASP A 199 20.46 -0.91 23.81
CA ASP A 199 21.20 -0.77 25.08
C ASP A 199 22.24 0.34 25.05
N THR A 200 22.32 1.12 23.97
CA THR A 200 23.24 2.26 23.88
C THR A 200 22.89 3.30 24.94
N PRO A 201 23.86 3.74 25.78
CA PRO A 201 23.62 4.77 26.78
C PRO A 201 22.99 6.04 26.19
N GLY A 202 21.96 6.57 26.86
CA GLY A 202 21.21 7.73 26.40
C GLY A 202 20.09 7.44 25.40
N PHE A 203 20.01 6.21 24.86
CA PHE A 203 18.86 5.78 24.03
C PHE A 203 17.76 5.21 24.91
N SER A 204 16.52 5.69 24.70
CA SER A 204 15.35 5.19 25.43
C SER A 204 14.08 5.30 24.59
N ALA A 205 13.11 4.45 24.91
CA ALA A 205 11.77 4.51 24.35
C ALA A 205 10.79 5.13 25.35
N GLY A 206 9.81 5.86 24.86
CA GLY A 206 8.68 6.34 25.64
C GLY A 206 7.65 5.24 25.92
N ASN A 207 6.59 5.63 26.62
CA ASN A 207 5.43 4.77 26.77
C ASN A 207 4.82 4.43 25.41
N ARG A 208 4.17 3.26 25.37
CA ARG A 208 3.40 2.87 24.20
C ARG A 208 2.25 3.85 23.98
N GLU A 209 2.05 4.24 22.71
CA GLU A 209 0.98 5.18 22.32
C GLU A 209 -0.40 4.51 22.46
N ASP A 210 -1.35 5.21 23.08
CA ASP A 210 -2.78 4.83 23.09
C ASP A 210 -3.40 5.22 21.74
N LYS A 211 -3.59 4.24 20.88
CA LYS A 211 -3.98 4.44 19.49
C LYS A 211 -5.46 4.14 19.23
N HIS A 212 -5.99 4.78 18.20
CA HIS A 212 -7.33 4.49 17.68
C HIS A 212 -7.50 3.02 17.25
N GLY A 213 -6.52 2.46 16.56
CA GLY A 213 -6.42 1.07 16.09
C GLY A 213 -4.97 0.61 16.12
N LEU A 214 -4.68 -0.54 15.46
CA LEU A 214 -3.37 -1.22 15.54
C LEU A 214 -2.91 -1.44 16.99
N ARG A 215 -3.82 -1.75 17.87
CA ARG A 215 -3.52 -1.88 19.30
C ARG A 215 -2.63 -3.10 19.61
N LEU A 216 -2.59 -4.08 18.70
CA LEU A 216 -1.66 -5.22 18.77
C LEU A 216 -0.25 -4.89 18.24
N SER A 217 -0.03 -3.72 17.63
CA SER A 217 1.29 -3.28 17.21
C SER A 217 1.89 -2.33 18.24
N ASN A 218 3.13 -2.58 18.66
CA ASN A 218 3.87 -1.64 19.47
C ASN A 218 4.20 -0.37 18.71
N THR A 219 3.98 0.79 19.33
CA THR A 219 4.34 2.09 18.78
C THR A 219 4.76 2.99 19.92
N ALA A 220 5.95 3.61 19.84
CA ALA A 220 6.46 4.49 20.90
C ALA A 220 7.29 5.63 20.32
N ALA A 221 7.48 6.70 21.10
CA ALA A 221 8.51 7.69 20.82
C ALA A 221 9.90 7.14 21.17
N LEU A 222 10.94 7.60 20.48
CA LEU A 222 12.34 7.32 20.82
C LEU A 222 13.03 8.61 21.23
N TYR A 223 13.82 8.53 22.27
CA TYR A 223 14.61 9.65 22.79
C TYR A 223 16.10 9.32 22.66
N LEU A 224 16.86 10.29 22.17
CA LEU A 224 18.30 10.22 22.01
C LEU A 224 18.91 11.39 22.79
N ASP A 225 19.57 11.09 23.89
CA ASP A 225 20.24 12.06 24.76
C ASP A 225 21.71 11.70 24.84
N ASN A 226 22.53 12.41 24.04
CA ASN A 226 23.96 12.14 23.90
C ASN A 226 24.28 10.68 23.57
N VAL A 227 23.49 10.07 22.68
CA VAL A 227 23.69 8.68 22.22
C VAL A 227 24.94 8.63 21.35
N GLU A 228 25.97 7.91 21.81
CA GLU A 228 27.22 7.77 21.06
C GLU A 228 27.25 6.41 20.35
N VAL A 229 27.52 6.45 19.04
CA VAL A 229 27.70 5.26 18.21
C VAL A 229 29.03 5.31 17.47
N PRO A 230 29.69 4.17 17.24
CA PRO A 230 30.90 4.09 16.44
C PRO A 230 30.69 4.57 15.00
N ALA A 231 31.76 5.00 14.34
CA ALA A 231 31.69 5.51 12.96
C ALA A 231 31.15 4.45 11.96
N ASP A 232 31.39 3.16 12.20
CA ASP A 232 30.90 2.04 11.38
C ASP A 232 29.39 1.77 11.54
N HIS A 233 28.70 2.47 12.45
CA HIS A 233 27.24 2.46 12.56
C HIS A 233 26.56 3.46 11.59
N LEU A 234 27.30 4.37 10.95
CA LEU A 234 26.81 5.19 9.85
C LEU A 234 26.60 4.28 8.63
N ILE A 235 25.36 4.21 8.14
CA ILE A 235 25.01 3.33 7.02
C ILE A 235 25.69 3.80 5.73
N GLY A 236 26.53 2.93 5.16
CA GLY A 236 27.27 3.17 3.93
C GLY A 236 28.52 4.03 4.08
N GLY A 237 28.85 4.48 5.30
CA GLY A 237 30.08 5.22 5.59
C GLY A 237 30.16 6.64 4.98
N VAL A 238 29.07 7.14 4.38
CA VAL A 238 29.04 8.47 3.72
C VAL A 238 27.82 9.26 4.19
N GLU A 239 28.09 10.44 4.77
CA GLU A 239 27.05 11.36 5.23
C GLU A 239 26.21 11.94 4.07
N GLY A 240 24.99 12.44 4.39
CA GLY A 240 24.13 13.18 3.45
C GLY A 240 23.36 12.31 2.45
N LYS A 241 23.39 10.98 2.57
CA LYS A 241 22.71 10.06 1.63
C LYS A 241 21.31 9.62 2.08
N GLY A 242 20.89 9.96 3.29
CA GLY A 242 19.70 9.38 3.93
C GLY A 242 18.40 9.59 3.18
N LEU A 243 18.13 10.77 2.62
CA LEU A 243 16.90 11.03 1.86
C LEU A 243 16.86 10.29 0.52
N VAL A 244 18.01 10.18 -0.16
CA VAL A 244 18.09 9.42 -1.43
C VAL A 244 17.86 7.94 -1.17
N GLN A 245 18.45 7.39 -0.10
CA GLN A 245 18.23 6.00 0.31
C GLN A 245 16.76 5.74 0.65
N ALA A 246 16.10 6.64 1.39
CA ALA A 246 14.66 6.52 1.68
C ALA A 246 13.80 6.53 0.40
N GLN A 247 14.15 7.34 -0.60
CA GLN A 247 13.40 7.39 -1.87
C GLN A 247 13.52 6.10 -2.70
N GLN A 248 14.62 5.36 -2.56
CA GLN A 248 14.85 4.13 -3.32
C GLN A 248 13.90 2.99 -2.96
N VAL A 249 13.36 2.98 -1.75
CA VAL A 249 12.50 1.90 -1.23
C VAL A 249 11.00 2.19 -1.36
N PHE A 250 10.58 3.45 -1.52
CA PHE A 250 9.16 3.83 -1.47
C PHE A 250 8.26 3.12 -2.48
N GLY A 251 8.76 2.80 -3.68
CA GLY A 251 7.97 2.06 -4.67
C GLY A 251 7.59 0.67 -4.18
N TYR A 252 8.49 0.01 -3.48
CA TYR A 252 8.34 -1.33 -2.95
C TYR A 252 7.55 -1.35 -1.62
N THR A 253 7.92 -0.52 -0.64
CA THR A 253 7.26 -0.50 0.68
C THR A 253 5.78 -0.11 0.60
N ARG A 254 5.42 0.79 -0.34
CA ARG A 254 4.02 1.15 -0.58
C ARG A 254 3.16 0.00 -1.10
N VAL A 255 3.74 -0.94 -1.85
CA VAL A 255 3.04 -2.17 -2.28
C VAL A 255 2.68 -3.03 -1.06
N MET A 256 3.54 -3.09 -0.04
CA MET A 256 3.25 -3.81 1.21
C MET A 256 2.11 -3.16 2.00
N VAL A 257 2.13 -1.82 2.12
CA VAL A 257 1.02 -1.08 2.76
C VAL A 257 -0.28 -1.22 1.97
N ALA A 258 -0.21 -1.25 0.64
CA ALA A 258 -1.35 -1.56 -0.22
C ALA A 258 -1.93 -2.95 0.11
N ALA A 259 -1.07 -3.94 0.33
CA ALA A 259 -1.48 -5.28 0.74
C ALA A 259 -2.20 -5.30 2.11
N PHE A 260 -1.79 -4.41 3.05
CA PHE A 260 -2.51 -4.28 4.34
C PHE A 260 -3.93 -3.71 4.15
N GLY A 261 -4.08 -2.66 3.35
CA GLY A 261 -5.40 -2.11 3.01
C GLY A 261 -6.29 -3.14 2.31
N LEU A 262 -5.73 -3.88 1.37
CA LEU A 262 -6.42 -4.94 0.62
C LEU A 262 -6.83 -6.10 1.54
N GLY A 263 -5.91 -6.61 2.37
CA GLY A 263 -6.14 -7.72 3.29
C GLY A 263 -7.20 -7.38 4.34
N GLY A 264 -7.06 -6.21 4.99
CA GLY A 264 -8.05 -5.74 5.96
C GLY A 264 -9.42 -5.48 5.35
N GLY A 265 -9.47 -4.90 4.15
CA GLY A 265 -10.72 -4.67 3.41
C GLY A 265 -11.44 -5.97 3.09
N TRP A 266 -10.73 -6.97 2.56
CA TRP A 266 -11.31 -8.29 2.31
C TRP A 266 -11.71 -9.01 3.60
N SER A 267 -10.91 -8.92 4.66
CA SER A 267 -11.24 -9.49 5.97
C SER A 267 -12.57 -8.96 6.51
N ALA A 268 -12.81 -7.67 6.40
CA ALA A 268 -14.06 -7.04 6.81
C ALA A 268 -15.23 -7.46 5.91
N LEU A 269 -15.03 -7.44 4.60
CA LEU A 269 -16.08 -7.72 3.63
C LEU A 269 -16.51 -9.19 3.65
N ASP A 270 -15.59 -10.15 3.82
CA ASP A 270 -15.91 -11.57 3.95
C ASP A 270 -16.79 -11.85 5.18
N ARG A 271 -16.52 -11.16 6.30
CA ARG A 271 -17.36 -11.24 7.50
C ARG A 271 -18.75 -10.66 7.25
N ALA A 272 -18.84 -9.56 6.49
CA ALA A 272 -20.14 -8.99 6.12
C ALA A 272 -20.94 -9.91 5.19
N ILE A 273 -20.28 -10.58 4.24
CA ILE A 273 -20.89 -11.60 3.36
C ILE A 273 -21.43 -12.75 4.21
N ALA A 274 -20.60 -13.35 5.08
CA ALA A 274 -21.01 -14.46 5.94
C ALA A 274 -22.18 -14.07 6.86
N TYR A 275 -22.09 -12.90 7.54
CA TYR A 275 -23.17 -12.39 8.39
C TYR A 275 -24.49 -12.23 7.62
N SER A 276 -24.46 -11.78 6.39
CA SER A 276 -25.66 -11.51 5.59
C SER A 276 -26.39 -12.77 5.11
N LEU A 277 -25.70 -13.92 5.08
CA LEU A 277 -26.31 -15.22 4.78
C LEU A 277 -27.20 -15.71 5.93
N GLU A 278 -26.84 -15.40 7.17
CA GLU A 278 -27.53 -15.83 8.38
C GLU A 278 -28.59 -14.82 8.86
N ARG A 279 -28.29 -13.52 8.74
CA ARG A 279 -29.13 -12.46 9.27
C ARG A 279 -30.44 -12.33 8.52
N GLN A 280 -31.55 -12.61 9.21
CA GLN A 280 -32.91 -12.48 8.68
C GLN A 280 -33.47 -11.07 8.89
N GLN A 281 -33.97 -10.45 7.83
CA GLN A 281 -34.62 -9.15 7.87
C GLN A 281 -35.59 -8.99 6.69
N GLY A 282 -36.79 -8.45 6.94
CA GLY A 282 -37.76 -8.20 5.87
C GLY A 282 -38.16 -9.46 5.07
N GLY A 283 -38.39 -10.58 5.78
CA GLY A 283 -38.87 -11.83 5.20
C GLY A 283 -37.81 -12.71 4.54
N GLY A 284 -36.54 -12.57 4.87
CA GLY A 284 -35.47 -13.45 4.37
C GLY A 284 -34.06 -12.96 4.73
N PRO A 285 -33.02 -13.72 4.34
CA PRO A 285 -31.63 -13.33 4.62
C PRO A 285 -31.26 -12.02 3.90
N LEU A 286 -30.39 -11.23 4.52
CA LEU A 286 -29.88 -9.98 3.94
C LEU A 286 -29.16 -10.21 2.60
N ALA A 287 -28.48 -11.34 2.47
CA ALA A 287 -27.86 -11.78 1.23
C ALA A 287 -28.84 -11.78 0.03
N GLY A 288 -30.13 -12.11 0.23
CA GLY A 288 -31.16 -12.08 -0.80
C GLY A 288 -31.72 -10.69 -1.14
N LYS A 289 -31.23 -9.62 -0.50
CA LYS A 289 -31.73 -8.26 -0.72
C LYS A 289 -30.80 -7.48 -1.66
N GLN A 290 -31.25 -7.21 -2.91
CA GLN A 290 -30.45 -6.49 -3.90
C GLN A 290 -29.94 -5.14 -3.37
N GLY A 291 -30.80 -4.36 -2.71
CA GLY A 291 -30.37 -3.07 -2.14
C GLY A 291 -29.25 -3.18 -1.10
N TYR A 292 -29.21 -4.28 -0.35
CA TYR A 292 -28.12 -4.57 0.57
C TYR A 292 -26.83 -4.97 -0.17
N THR A 293 -26.91 -5.99 -1.04
CA THR A 293 -25.73 -6.52 -1.73
C THR A 293 -25.10 -5.49 -2.67
N HIS A 294 -25.90 -4.74 -3.40
CA HIS A 294 -25.43 -3.76 -4.39
C HIS A 294 -24.91 -2.45 -3.76
N LYS A 295 -25.38 -2.12 -2.55
CA LYS A 295 -24.91 -0.92 -1.85
C LYS A 295 -23.70 -1.19 -0.95
N LEU A 296 -23.70 -2.33 -0.22
CA LEU A 296 -22.76 -2.56 0.88
C LEU A 296 -21.70 -3.61 0.56
N ILE A 297 -21.86 -4.43 -0.47
CA ILE A 297 -20.95 -5.55 -0.76
C ILE A 297 -20.28 -5.40 -2.12
N VAL A 298 -21.05 -5.42 -3.20
CA VAL A 298 -20.55 -5.47 -4.58
C VAL A 298 -19.56 -4.35 -4.92
N PRO A 299 -19.86 -3.05 -4.66
CA PRO A 299 -18.93 -1.98 -5.03
C PRO A 299 -17.58 -2.10 -4.32
N HIS A 300 -17.57 -2.56 -3.08
CA HIS A 300 -16.35 -2.71 -2.29
C HIS A 300 -15.51 -3.89 -2.75
N ALA A 301 -16.12 -5.04 -3.07
CA ALA A 301 -15.43 -6.19 -3.66
C ALA A 301 -14.76 -5.81 -4.99
N VAL A 302 -15.48 -5.09 -5.83
CA VAL A 302 -15.00 -4.63 -7.14
C VAL A 302 -13.81 -3.69 -7.00
N ARG A 303 -13.85 -2.72 -6.08
CA ARG A 303 -12.75 -1.77 -5.82
C ARG A 303 -11.53 -2.46 -5.22
N LEU A 304 -11.71 -3.43 -4.33
CA LEU A 304 -10.62 -4.23 -3.78
C LEU A 304 -9.90 -5.04 -4.88
N GLU A 305 -10.64 -5.64 -5.82
CA GLU A 305 -10.03 -6.37 -6.93
C GLU A 305 -9.39 -5.45 -7.98
N ALA A 306 -9.89 -4.23 -8.17
CA ALA A 306 -9.23 -3.21 -8.97
C ALA A 306 -7.88 -2.79 -8.34
N ALA A 307 -7.85 -2.60 -7.02
CA ALA A 307 -6.62 -2.33 -6.27
C ALA A 307 -5.63 -3.49 -6.40
N ARG A 308 -6.07 -4.74 -6.20
CA ARG A 308 -5.26 -5.94 -6.40
C ARG A 308 -4.63 -5.98 -7.78
N SER A 309 -5.39 -5.64 -8.81
CA SER A 309 -4.91 -5.68 -10.19
C SER A 309 -3.72 -4.74 -10.42
N HIS A 310 -3.75 -3.56 -9.79
CA HIS A 310 -2.63 -2.62 -9.87
C HIS A 310 -1.46 -3.03 -8.97
N ILE A 311 -1.73 -3.60 -7.78
CA ILE A 311 -0.69 -4.17 -6.90
C ILE A 311 0.08 -5.27 -7.63
N GLU A 312 -0.61 -6.24 -8.23
CA GLU A 312 0.02 -7.36 -8.93
C GLU A 312 0.83 -6.89 -10.15
N ALA A 313 0.30 -5.93 -10.92
CA ALA A 313 1.04 -5.34 -12.05
C ALA A 313 2.30 -4.59 -11.58
N THR A 314 2.25 -3.89 -10.45
CA THR A 314 3.39 -3.18 -9.88
C THR A 314 4.42 -4.15 -9.33
N ALA A 315 4.00 -5.16 -8.58
CA ALA A 315 4.87 -6.18 -7.99
C ALA A 315 5.62 -6.98 -9.07
N ASP A 316 4.93 -7.41 -10.14
CA ASP A 316 5.56 -8.09 -11.28
C ASP A 316 6.63 -7.21 -11.96
N GLN A 317 6.39 -5.90 -12.10
CA GLN A 317 7.39 -4.98 -12.67
C GLN A 317 8.59 -4.79 -11.73
N LEU A 318 8.37 -4.71 -10.42
CA LEU A 318 9.46 -4.65 -9.44
C LEU A 318 10.33 -5.92 -9.49
N ASP A 319 9.71 -7.10 -9.57
CA ASP A 319 10.43 -8.38 -9.66
C ASP A 319 11.23 -8.52 -10.97
N ARG A 320 10.80 -7.82 -12.03
CA ARG A 320 11.58 -7.68 -13.28
C ARG A 320 12.69 -6.63 -13.22
N GLY A 321 12.94 -6.03 -12.06
CA GLY A 321 14.01 -5.06 -11.85
C GLY A 321 13.72 -3.64 -12.34
N LEU A 322 12.47 -3.29 -12.64
CA LEU A 322 12.10 -1.95 -13.11
C LEU A 322 12.04 -0.90 -11.99
N GLY A 323 12.23 -1.30 -10.73
CA GLY A 323 12.17 -0.43 -9.54
C GLY A 323 13.46 0.31 -9.20
N ALA A 324 14.55 0.09 -9.94
CA ALA A 324 15.85 0.65 -9.63
C ALA A 324 15.82 2.19 -9.53
N GLY A 325 16.46 2.74 -8.47
CA GLY A 325 16.54 4.18 -8.24
C GLY A 325 15.21 4.87 -7.93
N GLY A 326 14.19 4.12 -7.50
CA GLY A 326 12.85 4.66 -7.19
C GLY A 326 11.96 4.86 -8.41
N ALA A 327 12.26 4.21 -9.54
CA ALA A 327 11.51 4.36 -10.80
C ALA A 327 10.03 3.96 -10.68
N MET A 328 9.66 3.11 -9.71
CA MET A 328 8.29 2.63 -9.47
C MET A 328 7.57 3.37 -8.33
N ASN A 329 8.08 4.53 -7.90
CA ASN A 329 7.46 5.30 -6.81
C ASN A 329 6.01 5.70 -7.08
N THR A 330 5.67 6.00 -8.33
CA THR A 330 4.30 6.42 -8.72
C THR A 330 3.37 5.23 -8.78
N GLU A 331 3.80 4.10 -9.32
CA GLU A 331 3.05 2.84 -9.34
C GLU A 331 2.77 2.36 -7.92
N GLY A 332 3.77 2.39 -7.03
CA GLY A 332 3.59 2.11 -5.61
C GLY A 332 2.62 3.08 -4.93
N ALA A 333 2.66 4.37 -5.30
CA ALA A 333 1.71 5.36 -4.77
C ALA A 333 0.27 5.09 -5.23
N ILE A 334 0.06 4.72 -6.50
CA ILE A 334 -1.27 4.33 -7.02
C ILE A 334 -1.78 3.07 -6.31
N ALA A 335 -0.94 2.04 -6.19
CA ALA A 335 -1.29 0.81 -5.47
C ALA A 335 -1.73 1.11 -4.03
N LYS A 336 -0.92 1.91 -3.31
CA LYS A 336 -1.19 2.29 -1.92
C LYS A 336 -2.48 3.10 -1.79
N LEU A 337 -2.65 4.16 -2.58
CA LEU A 337 -3.82 5.01 -2.55
C LEU A 337 -5.09 4.21 -2.78
N MET A 338 -5.15 3.47 -3.89
CA MET A 338 -6.34 2.70 -4.26
C MET A 338 -6.68 1.63 -3.22
N ALA A 339 -5.71 0.84 -2.76
CA ALA A 339 -5.96 -0.28 -1.85
C ALA A 339 -6.35 0.20 -0.44
N THR A 340 -5.70 1.25 0.07
CA THR A 340 -5.99 1.72 1.43
C THR A 340 -7.32 2.46 1.51
N GLU A 341 -7.69 3.25 0.50
CA GLU A 341 -9.02 3.88 0.43
C GLU A 341 -10.12 2.83 0.22
N ALA A 342 -9.91 1.86 -0.68
CA ALA A 342 -10.86 0.76 -0.88
C ALA A 342 -11.02 -0.11 0.38
N GLY A 343 -9.92 -0.41 1.08
CA GLY A 343 -9.94 -1.16 2.34
C GLY A 343 -10.69 -0.43 3.46
N ASN A 344 -10.44 0.87 3.61
CA ASN A 344 -11.18 1.71 4.57
C ASN A 344 -12.67 1.77 4.25
N ALA A 345 -13.04 1.94 2.98
CA ALA A 345 -14.43 1.96 2.54
C ALA A 345 -15.12 0.60 2.73
N ALA A 346 -14.42 -0.51 2.45
CA ALA A 346 -14.93 -1.86 2.67
C ALA A 346 -15.17 -2.16 4.16
N ALA A 347 -14.24 -1.76 5.03
CA ALA A 347 -14.39 -1.92 6.47
C ALA A 347 -15.54 -1.08 7.04
N ASP A 348 -15.73 0.14 6.54
CA ASP A 348 -16.88 0.99 6.90
C ASP A 348 -18.21 0.37 6.48
N ALA A 349 -18.27 -0.11 5.23
CA ALA A 349 -19.42 -0.83 4.71
C ALA A 349 -19.72 -2.12 5.49
N ALA A 350 -18.70 -2.82 5.97
CA ALA A 350 -18.87 -4.01 6.78
C ALA A 350 -19.51 -3.71 8.15
N ILE A 351 -19.12 -2.60 8.80
CA ILE A 351 -19.83 -2.13 10.01
C ILE A 351 -21.30 -1.86 9.68
N GLN A 352 -21.57 -1.09 8.63
CA GLN A 352 -22.94 -0.79 8.21
C GLN A 352 -23.75 -2.05 7.89
N ALA A 353 -23.09 -3.03 7.26
CA ALA A 353 -23.69 -4.31 6.87
C ALA A 353 -24.12 -5.17 8.09
N HIS A 354 -23.38 -5.08 9.19
CA HIS A 354 -23.73 -5.75 10.46
C HIS A 354 -24.80 -4.99 11.27
N GLY A 355 -25.08 -3.72 10.92
CA GLY A 355 -25.98 -2.86 11.70
C GLY A 355 -25.44 -2.62 13.11
N GLY A 356 -26.32 -2.64 14.14
CA GLY A 356 -25.92 -2.41 15.53
C GLY A 356 -24.82 -3.36 16.03
N TYR A 357 -24.79 -4.59 15.57
CA TYR A 357 -23.74 -5.55 15.91
C TYR A 357 -22.35 -5.13 15.40
N GLY A 358 -22.27 -4.54 14.22
CA GLY A 358 -20.99 -4.04 13.68
C GLY A 358 -20.41 -2.85 14.47
N TYR A 359 -21.20 -2.20 15.30
CA TYR A 359 -20.80 -1.07 16.12
C TYR A 359 -20.28 -1.47 17.52
N THR A 360 -20.43 -2.73 17.89
CA THR A 360 -20.00 -3.24 19.20
C THR A 360 -18.65 -3.94 19.09
N ARG A 361 -17.82 -3.83 20.15
CA ARG A 361 -16.48 -4.43 20.21
C ARG A 361 -16.45 -5.95 20.29
N GLU A 362 -17.60 -6.59 20.35
CA GLU A 362 -17.74 -8.05 20.28
C GLU A 362 -17.52 -8.60 18.87
N TYR A 363 -17.61 -7.73 17.85
CA TYR A 363 -17.44 -8.11 16.44
C TYR A 363 -16.13 -7.56 15.88
N VAL A 364 -15.36 -8.45 15.25
CA VAL A 364 -14.03 -8.13 14.69
C VAL A 364 -14.08 -7.02 13.64
N VAL A 365 -15.20 -6.82 12.94
CA VAL A 365 -15.34 -5.77 11.92
C VAL A 365 -15.12 -4.37 12.47
N GLU A 366 -15.51 -4.14 13.74
CA GLU A 366 -15.25 -2.87 14.43
C GLU A 366 -13.75 -2.62 14.60
N LYS A 367 -13.03 -3.64 15.08
CA LYS A 367 -11.56 -3.59 15.21
C LYS A 367 -10.88 -3.38 13.86
N ILE A 368 -11.27 -4.13 12.83
CA ILE A 368 -10.71 -3.98 11.48
C ILE A 368 -10.88 -2.54 10.97
N LYS A 369 -12.05 -1.91 11.22
CA LYS A 369 -12.27 -0.51 10.81
C LYS A 369 -11.30 0.45 11.50
N ARG A 370 -11.02 0.27 12.77
CA ARG A 370 -10.03 1.08 13.50
C ARG A 370 -8.61 0.83 13.00
N ASP A 371 -8.27 -0.43 12.76
CA ASP A 371 -6.92 -0.82 12.33
C ASP A 371 -6.60 -0.32 10.92
N VAL A 372 -7.51 -0.52 9.96
CA VAL A 372 -7.27 -0.13 8.56
C VAL A 372 -7.16 1.39 8.39
N ARG A 373 -7.68 2.18 9.34
CA ARG A 373 -7.69 3.66 9.23
C ARG A 373 -6.30 4.25 9.06
N ILE A 374 -5.29 3.69 9.74
CA ILE A 374 -3.91 4.21 9.66
C ILE A 374 -3.28 4.01 8.29
N THR A 375 -3.73 3.04 7.51
CA THR A 375 -3.12 2.70 6.22
C THR A 375 -3.18 3.86 5.21
N THR A 376 -4.12 4.80 5.37
CA THR A 376 -4.20 6.03 4.56
C THR A 376 -3.29 7.15 5.09
N ILE A 377 -2.59 6.96 6.22
CA ILE A 377 -1.78 7.98 6.89
C ILE A 377 -0.29 7.65 6.82
N TYR A 378 0.14 6.49 7.33
CA TYR A 378 1.56 6.14 7.36
C TYR A 378 2.09 5.77 5.96
N GLU A 379 3.42 5.73 5.79
CA GLU A 379 4.11 5.52 4.50
C GLU A 379 3.67 6.52 3.41
N GLY A 380 3.33 7.74 3.87
CA GLY A 380 2.79 8.83 3.06
C GLY A 380 1.27 8.87 3.05
N THR A 381 0.70 10.02 3.46
CA THR A 381 -0.76 10.20 3.49
C THR A 381 -1.38 10.07 2.09
N SER A 382 -2.70 9.85 2.04
CA SER A 382 -3.43 9.81 0.75
C SER A 382 -3.14 11.07 -0.08
N GLU A 383 -3.07 12.25 0.55
CA GLU A 383 -2.77 13.52 -0.14
C GLU A 383 -1.33 13.56 -0.69
N ILE A 384 -0.37 12.97 0.01
CA ILE A 384 1.02 12.84 -0.49
C ILE A 384 1.07 11.86 -1.67
N MET A 385 0.28 10.77 -1.64
CA MET A 385 0.16 9.86 -2.79
C MET A 385 -0.48 10.56 -3.98
N GLU A 386 -1.60 11.24 -3.79
CA GLU A 386 -2.27 12.04 -4.83
C GLU A 386 -1.31 13.06 -5.46
N MET A 387 -0.55 13.79 -4.65
CA MET A 387 0.44 14.75 -5.12
C MET A 387 1.58 14.08 -5.92
N THR A 388 2.09 12.95 -5.44
CA THR A 388 3.16 12.19 -6.11
C THR A 388 2.68 11.72 -7.48
N ILE A 389 1.50 11.10 -7.54
CA ILE A 389 0.87 10.60 -8.76
C ILE A 389 0.65 11.75 -9.76
N ALA A 390 0.00 12.82 -9.29
CA ALA A 390 -0.32 13.94 -10.17
C ALA A 390 0.92 14.60 -10.76
N ARG A 391 1.98 14.84 -9.94
CA ARG A 391 3.22 15.46 -10.40
C ARG A 391 3.96 14.63 -11.44
N ASP A 392 4.08 13.32 -11.21
CA ASP A 392 4.78 12.46 -12.17
C ASP A 392 3.99 12.32 -13.47
N ARG A 393 2.71 11.99 -13.39
CA ARG A 393 1.86 11.83 -14.59
C ARG A 393 1.67 13.13 -15.36
N TRP A 394 1.73 14.25 -14.66
CA TRP A 394 1.81 15.58 -15.32
C TRP A 394 3.11 15.72 -16.14
N GLN A 395 4.25 15.30 -15.61
CA GLN A 395 5.51 15.32 -16.36
C GLN A 395 5.43 14.40 -17.60
N GLN A 396 4.80 13.21 -17.46
CA GLN A 396 4.59 12.32 -18.61
C GLN A 396 3.67 12.96 -19.67
N HIS A 397 2.60 13.62 -19.25
CA HIS A 397 1.71 14.35 -20.14
C HIS A 397 2.46 15.44 -20.93
N LEU A 398 3.31 16.22 -20.27
CA LEU A 398 4.11 17.25 -20.94
C LEU A 398 5.16 16.66 -21.89
N LYS A 399 5.94 15.67 -21.43
CA LYS A 399 7.01 15.03 -22.23
C LYS A 399 6.49 14.39 -23.51
N THR A 400 5.26 13.88 -23.50
CA THR A 400 4.63 13.20 -24.63
C THR A 400 3.68 14.11 -25.44
N SER A 401 3.62 15.40 -25.13
CA SER A 401 2.65 16.32 -25.74
C SER A 401 1.21 15.79 -25.66
N GLY A 402 0.85 15.22 -24.51
CA GLY A 402 -0.46 14.64 -24.21
C GLY A 402 -0.71 13.25 -24.81
N ALA A 403 0.26 12.61 -25.47
CA ALA A 403 0.07 11.28 -26.08
C ALA A 403 -0.05 10.16 -25.01
N TYR A 404 0.57 10.30 -23.84
CA TYR A 404 0.68 9.24 -22.83
C TYR A 404 -0.65 8.51 -22.56
N TYR A 405 -1.72 9.23 -22.24
CA TYR A 405 -3.03 8.61 -21.97
C TYR A 405 -3.83 8.31 -23.23
N ARG A 406 -3.61 9.03 -24.33
CA ARG A 406 -4.23 8.70 -25.62
C ARG A 406 -3.74 7.35 -26.15
N ASP A 407 -2.45 7.08 -26.05
CA ASP A 407 -1.86 5.81 -26.49
C ASP A 407 -2.33 4.64 -25.62
N ARG A 408 -2.42 4.84 -24.30
CA ARG A 408 -2.99 3.86 -23.37
C ARG A 408 -4.47 3.58 -23.67
N ALA A 409 -5.26 4.60 -23.98
CA ALA A 409 -6.65 4.43 -24.40
C ALA A 409 -6.77 3.65 -25.72
N ALA A 410 -5.91 3.92 -26.69
CA ALA A 410 -5.84 3.17 -27.94
C ALA A 410 -5.47 1.70 -27.71
N ALA A 411 -4.53 1.43 -26.79
CA ALA A 411 -4.18 0.07 -26.38
C ALA A 411 -5.36 -0.66 -25.74
N MET A 412 -6.17 0.01 -24.92
CA MET A 412 -7.39 -0.57 -24.34
C MET A 412 -8.47 -0.83 -25.40
N THR A 413 -8.61 0.06 -26.38
CA THR A 413 -9.49 -0.16 -27.52
C THR A 413 -9.05 -1.40 -28.33
N THR A 414 -7.76 -1.59 -28.50
CA THR A 414 -7.20 -2.76 -29.16
C THR A 414 -7.43 -4.03 -28.34
N LEU A 415 -7.25 -3.96 -27.02
CA LEU A 415 -7.56 -5.07 -26.12
C LEU A 415 -9.03 -5.48 -26.22
N HIS A 416 -9.95 -4.51 -26.25
CA HIS A 416 -11.38 -4.78 -26.41
C HIS A 416 -11.70 -5.51 -27.73
N ARG A 417 -11.07 -5.12 -28.86
CA ARG A 417 -11.24 -5.81 -30.14
C ARG A 417 -10.76 -7.26 -30.10
N ASN A 418 -9.67 -7.53 -29.37
CA ASN A 418 -9.09 -8.86 -29.26
C ASN A 418 -9.80 -9.71 -28.20
N ARG A 419 -10.33 -9.09 -27.17
CA ARG A 419 -10.99 -9.75 -26.03
C ARG A 419 -12.11 -8.85 -25.49
N ALA A 420 -13.27 -8.94 -26.11
CA ALA A 420 -14.45 -8.23 -25.64
C ALA A 420 -14.90 -8.72 -24.24
N GLY A 421 -15.63 -7.88 -23.50
CA GLY A 421 -16.26 -8.24 -22.24
C GLY A 421 -15.38 -8.15 -21.00
N VAL A 422 -14.11 -7.70 -21.11
CA VAL A 422 -13.19 -7.52 -19.96
C VAL A 422 -13.19 -6.09 -19.40
N GLY A 423 -14.07 -5.19 -19.86
CA GLY A 423 -14.12 -3.79 -19.41
C GLY A 423 -13.08 -2.87 -20.06
N ALA A 424 -12.32 -3.36 -21.05
CA ALA A 424 -11.26 -2.59 -21.71
C ALA A 424 -11.81 -1.38 -22.51
N ASP A 425 -12.99 -1.49 -23.10
CA ASP A 425 -13.72 -0.40 -23.75
C ASP A 425 -14.07 0.74 -22.78
N HIS A 426 -14.54 0.39 -21.58
CA HIS A 426 -14.87 1.35 -20.52
C HIS A 426 -13.59 1.97 -19.91
N ALA A 427 -12.53 1.18 -19.73
CA ALA A 427 -11.22 1.69 -19.31
C ALA A 427 -10.63 2.66 -20.37
N ALA A 428 -10.84 2.39 -21.67
CA ALA A 428 -10.45 3.33 -22.74
C ALA A 428 -11.16 4.68 -22.61
N LEU A 429 -12.46 4.68 -22.27
CA LEU A 429 -13.22 5.92 -22.04
C LEU A 429 -12.69 6.72 -20.84
N ALA A 430 -12.33 6.04 -19.75
CA ALA A 430 -11.70 6.68 -18.58
C ALA A 430 -10.38 7.36 -18.94
N LEU A 431 -9.52 6.67 -19.70
CA LEU A 431 -8.22 7.20 -20.16
C LEU A 431 -8.37 8.34 -21.17
N GLN A 432 -9.35 8.28 -22.08
CA GLN A 432 -9.68 9.36 -23.01
C GLN A 432 -10.16 10.62 -22.26
N ALA A 433 -11.08 10.44 -21.32
CA ALA A 433 -11.56 11.54 -20.48
C ALA A 433 -10.39 12.16 -19.67
N LEU A 434 -9.52 11.35 -19.11
CA LEU A 434 -8.35 11.80 -18.36
C LEU A 434 -7.38 12.60 -19.25
N ALA A 435 -7.13 12.16 -20.47
CA ALA A 435 -6.29 12.88 -21.43
C ALA A 435 -6.85 14.29 -21.72
N ALA A 436 -8.17 14.41 -21.91
CA ALA A 436 -8.84 15.70 -22.14
C ALA A 436 -8.78 16.60 -20.89
N VAL A 437 -9.01 16.04 -19.69
CA VAL A 437 -8.94 16.76 -18.41
C VAL A 437 -7.53 17.32 -18.17
N LEU A 438 -6.50 16.52 -18.37
CA LEU A 438 -5.10 16.96 -18.19
C LEU A 438 -4.73 18.06 -19.19
N GLU A 439 -5.15 17.95 -20.45
CA GLU A 439 -4.90 18.99 -21.44
C GLU A 439 -5.65 20.29 -21.12
N ALA A 440 -6.88 20.21 -20.65
CA ALA A 440 -7.64 21.37 -20.18
C ALA A 440 -6.96 22.02 -18.96
N CYS A 441 -6.44 21.23 -18.00
CA CYS A 441 -5.64 21.73 -16.89
C CYS A 441 -4.35 22.43 -17.36
N ARG A 442 -3.70 21.92 -18.42
CA ARG A 442 -2.51 22.52 -19.00
C ARG A 442 -2.82 23.91 -19.59
N VAL A 443 -3.85 24.00 -20.41
CA VAL A 443 -4.27 25.25 -21.04
C VAL A 443 -4.71 26.29 -20.00
N ALA A 444 -5.46 25.85 -18.99
CA ALA A 444 -5.93 26.68 -17.89
C ALA A 444 -4.85 26.98 -16.83
N ARG A 445 -3.63 26.45 -16.96
CA ARG A 445 -2.50 26.62 -16.02
C ARG A 445 -2.82 26.21 -14.58
N LEU A 446 -3.64 25.17 -14.40
CA LEU A 446 -4.13 24.73 -13.08
C LEU A 446 -3.12 23.91 -12.27
N THR A 447 -1.95 23.59 -12.81
CA THR A 447 -0.90 22.83 -12.10
C THR A 447 -0.30 23.53 -10.88
N ARG A 448 -0.59 24.81 -10.69
CA ARG A 448 -0.25 25.57 -9.48
C ARG A 448 -1.36 25.53 -8.42
N ASN A 449 -2.55 25.04 -8.78
CA ASN A 449 -3.66 24.86 -7.86
C ASN A 449 -3.50 23.51 -7.16
N GLN A 450 -3.09 23.54 -5.88
CA GLN A 450 -2.82 22.32 -5.11
C GLN A 450 -4.05 21.43 -4.99
N HIS A 451 -5.25 22.01 -4.79
CA HIS A 451 -6.48 21.21 -4.69
C HIS A 451 -6.78 20.47 -6.00
N VAL A 452 -6.64 21.13 -7.15
CA VAL A 452 -6.83 20.47 -8.45
C VAL A 452 -5.82 19.35 -8.67
N LEU A 453 -4.54 19.55 -8.26
CA LEU A 453 -3.53 18.50 -8.35
C LEU A 453 -3.90 17.26 -7.53
N LEU A 454 -4.37 17.42 -6.30
CA LEU A 454 -4.83 16.30 -5.48
C LEU A 454 -5.97 15.55 -6.17
N ARG A 455 -6.98 16.27 -6.65
CA ARG A 455 -8.11 15.64 -7.38
C ARG A 455 -7.65 14.92 -8.65
N LEU A 456 -6.68 15.47 -9.40
CA LEU A 456 -6.10 14.78 -10.56
C LEU A 456 -5.41 13.46 -10.16
N GLY A 457 -4.68 13.44 -9.03
CA GLY A 457 -4.07 12.22 -8.51
C GLY A 457 -5.08 11.10 -8.30
N GLU A 458 -6.22 11.42 -7.72
CA GLU A 458 -7.33 10.48 -7.53
C GLU A 458 -7.92 9.99 -8.87
N LEU A 459 -8.15 10.89 -9.83
CA LEU A 459 -8.70 10.51 -11.14
C LEU A 459 -7.73 9.64 -11.94
N ILE A 460 -6.43 9.94 -11.89
CA ILE A 460 -5.37 9.14 -12.50
C ILE A 460 -5.39 7.73 -11.90
N CYS A 461 -5.46 7.62 -10.58
CA CYS A 461 -5.52 6.35 -9.88
C CYS A 461 -6.69 5.47 -10.38
N HIS A 462 -7.89 6.02 -10.50
CA HIS A 462 -9.05 5.28 -11.00
C HIS A 462 -8.89 4.82 -12.45
N ALA A 463 -8.38 5.68 -13.34
CA ALA A 463 -8.21 5.33 -14.75
C ALA A 463 -7.12 4.24 -14.94
N GLU A 464 -6.00 4.35 -14.23
CA GLU A 464 -4.91 3.36 -14.32
C GLU A 464 -5.27 2.03 -13.67
N CYS A 465 -6.02 2.03 -12.56
CA CYS A 465 -6.53 0.80 -11.97
C CYS A 465 -7.58 0.12 -12.88
N ALA A 466 -8.41 0.88 -13.62
CA ALA A 466 -9.35 0.30 -14.58
C ALA A 466 -8.60 -0.39 -15.74
N GLU A 467 -7.52 0.21 -16.25
CA GLU A 467 -6.67 -0.42 -17.25
C GLU A 467 -6.02 -1.70 -16.71
N ALA A 468 -5.41 -1.66 -15.52
CA ALA A 468 -4.76 -2.81 -14.90
C ALA A 468 -5.76 -3.95 -14.69
N PHE A 469 -6.99 -3.65 -14.26
CA PHE A 469 -8.02 -4.66 -14.04
C PHE A 469 -8.49 -5.29 -15.35
N ALA A 470 -8.71 -4.51 -16.41
CA ALA A 470 -9.08 -5.04 -17.72
C ALA A 470 -8.00 -5.97 -18.29
N ARG A 471 -6.71 -5.63 -18.12
CA ARG A 471 -5.59 -6.49 -18.51
C ARG A 471 -5.56 -7.79 -17.71
N ARG A 472 -5.64 -7.71 -16.37
CA ARG A 472 -5.65 -8.89 -15.50
C ARG A 472 -6.83 -9.83 -15.82
N ALA A 473 -8.01 -9.29 -16.09
CA ALA A 473 -9.18 -10.08 -16.50
C ALA A 473 -8.95 -10.77 -17.85
N ALA A 474 -8.37 -10.05 -18.82
CA ALA A 474 -8.05 -10.61 -20.14
C ALA A 474 -7.02 -11.74 -20.05
N ASP A 475 -5.96 -11.56 -19.26
CA ASP A 475 -4.92 -12.57 -19.01
C ASP A 475 -5.49 -13.80 -18.30
N ALA A 476 -6.36 -13.60 -17.31
CA ALA A 476 -7.02 -14.71 -16.60
C ALA A 476 -7.91 -15.53 -17.54
N LEU A 477 -8.68 -14.89 -18.44
CA LEU A 477 -9.48 -15.58 -19.46
C LEU A 477 -8.63 -16.28 -20.52
N ALA A 478 -7.40 -15.83 -20.74
CA ALA A 478 -6.46 -16.45 -21.67
C ALA A 478 -5.62 -17.58 -21.04
N GLY A 479 -5.84 -17.90 -19.75
CA GLY A 479 -5.01 -18.85 -18.99
C GLY A 479 -3.60 -18.35 -18.71
N LYS A 480 -3.39 -17.03 -18.74
CA LYS A 480 -2.09 -16.35 -18.55
C LYS A 480 -2.02 -15.61 -17.20
N ARG A 481 -2.86 -16.00 -16.22
CA ARG A 481 -2.78 -15.44 -14.88
C ARG A 481 -1.36 -15.63 -14.32
N HIS A 482 -0.85 -14.63 -13.61
CA HIS A 482 0.42 -14.77 -12.90
C HIS A 482 0.33 -15.95 -11.91
N ALA A 483 1.34 -16.84 -11.89
CA ALA A 483 1.30 -18.10 -11.15
C ALA A 483 1.12 -17.92 -9.63
N LYS A 484 1.58 -16.77 -9.09
CA LYS A 484 1.48 -16.42 -7.67
C LYS A 484 0.19 -15.65 -7.30
N SER A 485 -0.66 -15.32 -8.27
CA SER A 485 -1.96 -14.66 -7.99
C SER A 485 -2.91 -15.60 -7.28
N PRO A 486 -3.79 -15.10 -6.36
CA PRO A 486 -4.77 -15.96 -5.70
C PRO A 486 -5.85 -16.45 -6.68
N ASP A 487 -6.32 -17.67 -6.46
CA ASP A 487 -7.35 -18.33 -7.30
C ASP A 487 -8.79 -18.03 -6.86
N ARG A 488 -8.99 -17.01 -6.04
CA ARG A 488 -10.30 -16.68 -5.46
C ARG A 488 -11.40 -16.49 -6.51
N PHE A 489 -11.09 -15.89 -7.66
CA PHE A 489 -12.04 -15.56 -8.71
C PHE A 489 -11.60 -16.13 -10.05
N SER A 490 -12.55 -16.71 -10.80
CA SER A 490 -12.31 -17.16 -12.18
C SER A 490 -12.03 -15.97 -13.12
N GLY A 491 -11.54 -16.26 -14.32
CA GLY A 491 -11.35 -15.23 -15.35
C GLY A 491 -12.67 -14.53 -15.73
N GLU A 492 -13.80 -15.26 -15.76
CA GLU A 492 -15.12 -14.70 -16.01
C GLU A 492 -15.58 -13.78 -14.87
N ALA A 493 -15.36 -14.19 -13.62
CA ALA A 493 -15.66 -13.36 -12.46
C ALA A 493 -14.87 -12.05 -12.49
N LEU A 494 -13.55 -12.11 -12.76
CA LEU A 494 -12.69 -10.93 -12.91
C LEU A 494 -13.15 -10.02 -14.05
N ALA A 495 -13.62 -10.59 -15.17
CA ALA A 495 -14.12 -9.82 -16.31
C ALA A 495 -15.39 -9.04 -15.96
N VAL A 496 -16.36 -9.65 -15.26
CA VAL A 496 -17.57 -8.96 -14.81
C VAL A 496 -17.23 -7.84 -13.81
N MET A 497 -16.39 -8.13 -12.82
CA MET A 497 -15.97 -7.15 -11.82
C MET A 497 -15.21 -5.99 -12.47
N SER A 498 -14.34 -6.27 -13.46
CA SER A 498 -13.61 -5.26 -14.21
C SER A 498 -14.54 -4.32 -14.99
N ARG A 499 -15.61 -4.85 -15.63
CA ARG A 499 -16.61 -4.01 -16.30
C ARG A 499 -17.33 -3.07 -15.33
N VAL A 500 -17.69 -3.55 -14.15
CA VAL A 500 -18.33 -2.69 -13.13
C VAL A 500 -17.38 -1.56 -12.73
N PHE A 501 -16.13 -1.87 -12.40
CA PHE A 501 -15.16 -0.87 -11.98
C PHE A 501 -14.80 0.12 -13.09
N ALA A 502 -14.60 -0.36 -14.31
CA ALA A 502 -14.23 0.51 -15.44
C ALA A 502 -15.34 1.51 -15.81
N ARG A 503 -16.63 1.14 -15.65
CA ARG A 503 -17.76 2.08 -15.76
C ARG A 503 -17.73 3.17 -14.69
N GLU A 504 -17.47 2.76 -13.43
CA GLU A 504 -17.30 3.71 -12.32
C GLU A 504 -16.15 4.69 -12.60
N ALA A 505 -14.99 4.18 -13.02
CA ALA A 505 -13.82 4.98 -13.33
C ALA A 505 -14.08 5.98 -14.48
N ALA A 506 -14.70 5.52 -15.57
CA ALA A 506 -15.05 6.39 -16.70
C ALA A 506 -15.99 7.53 -16.29
N GLN A 507 -17.03 7.21 -15.52
CA GLN A 507 -17.98 8.21 -15.02
C GLN A 507 -17.31 9.19 -14.05
N LYS A 508 -16.52 8.69 -13.09
CA LYS A 508 -15.80 9.52 -12.12
C LYS A 508 -14.84 10.48 -12.82
N VAL A 509 -14.00 9.97 -13.71
CA VAL A 509 -13.01 10.80 -14.43
C VAL A 509 -13.71 11.86 -15.30
N GLY A 510 -14.75 11.48 -16.04
CA GLY A 510 -15.48 12.40 -16.90
C GLY A 510 -16.20 13.51 -16.13
N GLN A 511 -16.90 13.15 -15.05
CA GLN A 511 -17.71 14.12 -14.28
C GLN A 511 -16.86 14.98 -13.33
N GLU A 512 -16.03 14.36 -12.50
CA GLU A 512 -15.20 15.08 -11.53
C GLU A 512 -14.10 15.91 -12.25
N GLY A 513 -13.54 15.39 -13.34
CA GLY A 513 -12.56 16.13 -14.14
C GLY A 513 -13.14 17.45 -14.66
N VAL A 514 -14.37 17.42 -15.23
CA VAL A 514 -15.08 18.64 -15.65
C VAL A 514 -15.33 19.57 -14.47
N ARG A 515 -15.82 19.02 -13.34
CA ARG A 515 -16.13 19.80 -12.14
C ARG A 515 -14.93 20.61 -11.64
N TRP A 516 -13.76 19.99 -11.55
CA TRP A 516 -12.57 20.65 -10.99
C TRP A 516 -11.94 21.64 -11.98
N VAL A 517 -11.93 21.31 -13.28
CA VAL A 517 -11.42 22.23 -14.30
C VAL A 517 -12.35 23.42 -14.46
N ALA A 518 -13.63 23.18 -14.72
CA ALA A 518 -14.61 24.24 -14.94
C ALA A 518 -14.80 25.13 -13.69
N GLY A 519 -14.75 24.54 -12.49
CA GLY A 519 -14.85 25.28 -11.23
C GLY A 519 -13.61 26.12 -10.88
N SER A 520 -12.51 25.95 -11.61
CA SER A 520 -11.22 26.64 -11.36
C SER A 520 -10.89 27.72 -12.38
N VAL A 521 -11.69 27.89 -13.43
CA VAL A 521 -11.48 28.88 -14.49
C VAL A 521 -12.70 29.79 -14.61
N ASP A 522 -12.49 31.03 -15.12
CA ASP A 522 -13.61 31.90 -15.48
C ASP A 522 -14.48 31.21 -16.53
N ALA A 523 -15.77 31.29 -16.37
CA ALA A 523 -16.80 30.60 -17.16
C ALA A 523 -16.81 30.90 -18.69
N GLY A 524 -15.81 31.60 -19.19
CA GLY A 524 -15.71 32.06 -20.59
C GLY A 524 -14.44 31.66 -21.33
N SER A 525 -13.60 30.72 -20.80
CA SER A 525 -12.43 30.28 -21.58
C SER A 525 -12.85 29.34 -22.72
N PRO A 526 -12.93 29.82 -24.00
CA PRO A 526 -13.40 29.01 -25.13
C PRO A 526 -12.52 27.77 -25.36
N ASP A 527 -11.19 27.90 -25.15
CA ASP A 527 -10.24 26.81 -25.36
C ASP A 527 -10.45 25.69 -24.36
N VAL A 528 -10.68 26.03 -23.06
CA VAL A 528 -10.95 25.03 -22.01
C VAL A 528 -12.31 24.37 -22.28
N ALA A 529 -13.34 25.13 -22.64
CA ALA A 529 -14.65 24.57 -22.96
C ALA A 529 -14.59 23.61 -24.16
N ALA A 530 -13.83 23.95 -25.21
CA ALA A 530 -13.62 23.07 -26.35
C ALA A 530 -12.93 21.76 -25.96
N LEU A 531 -11.89 21.81 -25.08
CA LEU A 531 -11.19 20.63 -24.60
C LEU A 531 -12.09 19.74 -23.73
N LEU A 532 -12.86 20.33 -22.82
CA LEU A 532 -13.83 19.58 -22.01
C LEU A 532 -14.93 18.97 -22.87
N GLY A 533 -15.30 19.62 -23.99
CA GLY A 533 -16.22 19.07 -24.99
C GLY A 533 -15.70 17.83 -25.73
N THR A 534 -14.38 17.55 -25.68
CA THR A 534 -13.80 16.31 -26.24
C THR A 534 -13.96 15.09 -25.34
N ILE A 535 -14.38 15.27 -24.09
CA ILE A 535 -14.67 14.16 -23.20
C ILE A 535 -15.86 13.38 -23.76
N PRO A 536 -15.76 12.04 -23.90
CA PRO A 536 -16.80 11.24 -24.56
C PRO A 536 -18.02 10.97 -23.65
N HIS A 537 -18.71 12.05 -23.20
CA HIS A 537 -19.82 11.97 -22.24
C HIS A 537 -20.95 11.05 -22.69
N ASP A 538 -21.31 11.09 -23.98
CA ASP A 538 -22.38 10.23 -24.51
C ASP A 538 -21.98 8.75 -24.50
N ALA A 539 -20.73 8.46 -24.85
CA ALA A 539 -20.21 7.09 -24.76
C ALA A 539 -20.11 6.61 -23.30
N ILE A 540 -19.66 7.46 -22.38
CA ILE A 540 -19.61 7.15 -20.93
C ILE A 540 -21.02 6.88 -20.39
N ARG A 541 -22.02 7.67 -20.79
CA ARG A 541 -23.42 7.45 -20.41
C ARG A 541 -23.94 6.15 -21.00
N SER A 542 -23.69 5.88 -22.25
CA SER A 542 -24.14 4.67 -22.95
C SER A 542 -23.48 3.41 -22.37
N ALA A 543 -22.23 3.52 -21.92
CA ALA A 543 -21.47 2.44 -21.26
C ALA A 543 -22.10 1.98 -19.93
N GLN A 544 -22.99 2.77 -19.30
CA GLN A 544 -23.69 2.35 -18.08
C GLN A 544 -24.77 1.29 -18.36
N ALA A 545 -25.14 1.04 -19.62
CA ALA A 545 -26.09 0.00 -19.96
C ALA A 545 -25.59 -1.38 -19.47
N GLY A 546 -26.46 -2.13 -18.79
CA GLY A 546 -26.13 -3.44 -18.21
C GLY A 546 -25.37 -3.41 -16.87
N LEU A 547 -25.12 -2.24 -16.27
CA LEU A 547 -24.43 -2.14 -14.98
C LEU A 547 -25.10 -2.98 -13.89
N LEU A 548 -26.43 -2.88 -13.73
CA LEU A 548 -27.15 -3.63 -12.69
C LEU A 548 -27.07 -5.15 -12.93
N ALA A 549 -27.17 -5.60 -14.17
CA ALA A 549 -27.01 -7.03 -14.50
C ALA A 549 -25.58 -7.54 -14.17
N ASP A 550 -24.54 -6.74 -14.45
CA ASP A 550 -23.18 -7.08 -14.03
C ASP A 550 -23.04 -7.07 -12.50
N MET A 551 -23.69 -6.16 -11.78
CA MET A 551 -23.69 -6.15 -10.30
C MET A 551 -24.45 -7.35 -9.72
N ASP A 552 -25.59 -7.75 -10.30
CA ASP A 552 -26.30 -8.99 -9.94
C ASP A 552 -25.36 -10.19 -10.10
N ARG A 553 -24.66 -10.28 -11.24
CA ARG A 553 -23.70 -11.36 -11.48
C ARG A 553 -22.54 -11.37 -10.50
N VAL A 554 -21.98 -10.20 -10.14
CA VAL A 554 -20.94 -10.11 -9.09
C VAL A 554 -21.51 -10.56 -7.74
N ALA A 555 -22.74 -10.19 -7.39
CA ALA A 555 -23.39 -10.67 -6.17
C ALA A 555 -23.53 -12.20 -6.18
N ASP A 556 -23.97 -12.79 -7.29
CA ASP A 556 -24.09 -14.24 -7.40
C ASP A 556 -22.75 -14.95 -7.21
N ILE A 557 -21.66 -14.40 -7.77
CA ILE A 557 -20.31 -14.92 -7.59
C ILE A 557 -19.87 -14.83 -6.11
N LEU A 558 -20.09 -13.69 -5.46
CA LEU A 558 -19.68 -13.48 -4.07
C LEU A 558 -20.45 -14.34 -3.07
N TYR A 559 -21.69 -14.70 -3.41
CA TYR A 559 -22.57 -15.53 -2.58
C TYR A 559 -22.67 -16.98 -3.07
N GLU A 560 -21.84 -17.38 -4.02
CA GLU A 560 -21.80 -18.75 -4.58
C GLU A 560 -23.18 -19.27 -5.03
N ARG A 561 -24.01 -18.37 -5.58
CA ARG A 561 -25.32 -18.74 -6.09
C ARG A 561 -25.17 -19.44 -7.44
N ALA A 562 -25.95 -20.49 -7.66
CA ALA A 562 -26.02 -21.13 -8.97
C ALA A 562 -26.47 -20.11 -10.03
N ALA A 563 -25.79 -20.10 -11.16
CA ALA A 563 -26.12 -19.25 -12.30
C ALA A 563 -27.38 -19.76 -13.03
#